data_ee079154d08d5bab0dbef02de2a83177
#
_entry.id   ee079154d08d5bab0dbef02de2a83177
#
_cell.length_a   1.000
_cell.length_b   1.000
_cell.length_c   1.000
_cell.angle_alpha   90.00
_cell.angle_beta   90.00
_cell.angle_gamma   90.00
#
_symmetry.space_group_name_H-M   'P 1'
#
loop_
_entity.id
_entity.type
_entity.pdbx_description
1 polymer ?
#
loop_
_entity_poly.entity_id
_entity_poly.type
_entity_poly.pdbx_seq_one_letter_code
_entity_poly.pdbx_strand_id
1 'polypeptide(L)'
;MKIPAFLLTSIRVGKLALGLRVLRICLGCLVVVPAAFAQAPPASAMNAEKVAPSAWYVQGLSALGSPANQNFISNAGFVVTANSVVVIDALGSPALAQRLIAEIRKHTPLPISHVIVTHYHADHIYGLQVFKSAGARIVAHARAREYLQSDNARLRLDASRQELAPWVDAQTRLVDADDWLESDRVLTIGGVRFDIRHVGPSHTPEDLVVFLPDRRLLFAGDLVFRGRIPFV
;
A
#
# COMPACT_ATOMS: atom_id res chain seq x y z
N MET A 1 22.05 -47.27 -57.51
CA MET A 1 23.06 -47.69 -58.54
C MET A 1 24.42 -47.38 -57.91
N LYS A 2 25.17 -48.49 -57.70
CA LYS A 2 26.63 -48.55 -57.44
C LYS A 2 27.27 -48.00 -56.21
N ILE A 3 27.50 -48.88 -55.22
CA ILE A 3 28.70 -49.01 -54.39
C ILE A 3 29.84 -49.52 -55.24
N PRO A 4 31.12 -49.22 -55.05
CA PRO A 4 32.01 -50.13 -54.33
C PRO A 4 33.01 -49.41 -53.44
N ALA A 5 33.47 -49.91 -52.34
CA ALA A 5 34.21 -51.10 -51.94
C ALA A 5 35.70 -50.81 -51.61
N PHE A 6 36.02 -51.22 -50.41
CA PHE A 6 37.31 -51.74 -49.89
C PHE A 6 38.66 -51.06 -50.12
N LEU A 7 39.37 -50.83 -49.02
CA LEU A 7 40.64 -51.55 -48.76
C LEU A 7 41.07 -51.47 -47.27
N LEU A 8 41.28 -52.63 -46.72
CA LEU A 8 42.06 -52.95 -45.51
C LEU A 8 43.57 -52.79 -45.77
N THR A 9 44.30 -52.29 -44.81
CA THR A 9 45.64 -52.82 -44.45
C THR A 9 46.14 -52.19 -43.15
N SER A 10 46.35 -52.94 -42.28
CA SER A 10 47.42 -53.67 -41.53
C SER A 10 47.95 -52.90 -40.32
N ILE A 11 47.92 -53.68 -39.25
CA ILE A 11 48.38 -53.53 -37.89
C ILE A 11 49.89 -53.29 -37.87
N ARG A 12 50.36 -52.34 -37.03
CA ARG A 12 51.66 -52.43 -36.38
C ARG A 12 51.56 -52.04 -34.90
N VAL A 13 51.87 -53.02 -34.10
CA VAL A 13 52.04 -52.90 -32.64
C VAL A 13 53.37 -52.26 -32.33
N GLY A 14 53.39 -51.22 -31.56
CA GLY A 14 54.57 -50.52 -31.09
C GLY A 14 54.46 -50.10 -29.63
N LYS A 15 55.32 -50.63 -28.85
CA LYS A 15 55.49 -50.69 -27.39
C LYS A 15 55.09 -49.51 -26.54
N LEU A 16 54.55 -49.92 -25.38
CA LEU A 16 54.40 -49.23 -24.06
C LEU A 16 55.44 -48.13 -23.77
N ALA A 17 54.93 -47.00 -23.35
CA ALA A 17 55.57 -46.11 -22.39
C ALA A 17 54.52 -45.60 -21.41
N LEU A 18 54.63 -46.03 -20.20
CA LEU A 18 53.78 -45.71 -19.07
C LEU A 18 54.12 -44.28 -18.57
N GLY A 19 53.37 -43.31 -19.06
CA GLY A 19 53.46 -41.93 -18.57
C GLY A 19 52.32 -41.56 -17.64
N LEU A 20 52.61 -41.58 -16.35
CA LEU A 20 51.70 -41.17 -15.28
C LEU A 20 51.37 -39.68 -15.44
N ARG A 21 50.24 -39.37 -16.07
CA ARG A 21 49.74 -37.95 -16.10
C ARG A 21 48.87 -37.78 -14.86
N VAL A 22 49.38 -37.06 -13.88
CA VAL A 22 48.68 -36.55 -12.75
C VAL A 22 47.62 -35.56 -13.26
N LEU A 23 46.35 -35.98 -13.22
CA LEU A 23 45.22 -35.15 -13.50
C LEU A 23 45.02 -34.19 -12.32
N ARG A 24 45.49 -32.94 -12.45
CA ARG A 24 45.16 -31.86 -11.49
C ARG A 24 43.68 -31.48 -11.69
N ILE A 25 42.84 -32.01 -10.81
CA ILE A 25 41.45 -31.54 -10.66
C ILE A 25 41.57 -30.18 -9.99
N CYS A 26 41.39 -29.12 -10.77
CA CYS A 26 41.15 -27.78 -10.23
C CYS A 26 39.74 -27.79 -9.63
N LEU A 27 39.67 -27.96 -8.31
CA LEU A 27 38.46 -27.77 -7.54
C LEU A 27 38.16 -26.26 -7.53
N GLY A 28 37.39 -25.81 -8.50
CA GLY A 28 36.86 -24.45 -8.54
C GLY A 28 35.95 -24.22 -7.35
N CYS A 29 36.43 -23.53 -6.33
CA CYS A 29 35.57 -23.02 -5.26
C CYS A 29 34.55 -22.07 -5.86
N LEU A 30 33.33 -22.57 -6.03
CA LEU A 30 32.16 -21.75 -6.33
C LEU A 30 31.89 -20.90 -5.07
N VAL A 31 32.40 -19.68 -5.04
CA VAL A 31 32.06 -18.70 -4.01
C VAL A 31 30.62 -18.27 -4.28
N VAL A 32 29.67 -18.90 -3.60
CA VAL A 32 28.28 -18.41 -3.55
C VAL A 32 28.31 -17.15 -2.69
N VAL A 33 28.38 -16.00 -3.35
CA VAL A 33 28.16 -14.71 -2.68
C VAL A 33 26.67 -14.67 -2.34
N PRO A 34 26.29 -14.68 -1.04
CA PRO A 34 24.88 -14.50 -0.70
C PRO A 34 24.47 -13.12 -1.24
N ALA A 35 23.44 -13.09 -2.08
CA ALA A 35 22.80 -11.83 -2.46
C ALA A 35 22.35 -11.15 -1.16
N ALA A 36 23.03 -10.09 -0.78
CA ALA A 36 22.58 -9.25 0.32
C ALA A 36 21.24 -8.65 -0.12
N PHE A 37 20.16 -9.20 0.39
CA PHE A 37 18.86 -8.55 0.31
C PHE A 37 19.04 -7.20 1.01
N ALA A 38 19.03 -6.13 0.24
CA ALA A 38 19.01 -4.78 0.79
C ALA A 38 17.79 -4.71 1.72
N GLN A 39 18.04 -4.62 3.02
CA GLN A 39 16.95 -4.41 3.98
C GLN A 39 16.28 -3.10 3.61
N ALA A 40 14.97 -3.14 3.41
CA ALA A 40 14.19 -1.93 3.25
C ALA A 40 14.49 -1.00 4.43
N PRO A 41 14.62 0.32 4.19
CA PRO A 41 14.88 1.27 5.26
C PRO A 41 13.85 1.12 6.36
N PRO A 42 14.22 1.31 7.63
CA PRO A 42 13.30 1.17 8.74
C PRO A 42 12.11 2.10 8.50
N ALA A 43 10.92 1.52 8.53
CA ALA A 43 9.69 2.27 8.36
C ALA A 43 9.59 3.36 9.45
N SER A 44 9.25 4.58 9.05
CA SER A 44 8.93 5.65 10.00
C SER A 44 7.96 5.13 11.06
N ALA A 45 8.20 5.43 12.34
CA ALA A 45 7.31 4.97 13.40
C ALA A 45 5.89 5.50 13.15
N MET A 46 4.90 4.61 13.19
CA MET A 46 3.49 4.99 13.14
C MET A 46 2.98 4.94 14.56
N ASN A 47 2.73 6.09 15.16
CA ASN A 47 2.20 6.22 16.50
C ASN A 47 0.90 7.00 16.44
N ALA A 48 -0.15 6.47 17.07
CA ALA A 48 -1.41 7.17 17.15
C ALA A 48 -1.40 8.17 18.30
N GLU A 49 -1.74 9.42 17.98
CA GLU A 49 -1.93 10.48 18.94
C GLU A 49 -3.42 10.66 19.27
N LYS A 50 -3.74 10.74 20.55
CA LYS A 50 -5.12 10.95 20.98
C LYS A 50 -5.49 12.43 20.85
N VAL A 51 -6.56 12.72 20.08
CA VAL A 51 -7.04 14.07 19.81
C VAL A 51 -8.35 14.42 20.51
N ALA A 52 -9.13 13.39 20.89
CA ALA A 52 -10.36 13.55 21.64
C ALA A 52 -10.69 12.24 22.39
N PRO A 53 -11.72 12.20 23.28
CA PRO A 53 -12.19 10.94 23.85
C PRO A 53 -12.50 9.92 22.77
N SER A 54 -11.84 8.75 22.85
CA SER A 54 -11.99 7.63 21.89
C SER A 54 -11.69 7.99 20.43
N ALA A 55 -10.87 9.00 20.16
CA ALA A 55 -10.46 9.41 18.83
C ALA A 55 -8.95 9.67 18.77
N TRP A 56 -8.30 9.17 17.72
CA TRP A 56 -6.88 9.26 17.45
C TRP A 56 -6.61 9.59 16.00
N TYR A 57 -5.40 10.02 15.72
CA TYR A 57 -4.86 10.12 14.37
C TYR A 57 -3.43 9.61 14.30
N VAL A 58 -2.97 9.24 13.13
CA VAL A 58 -1.57 9.01 12.81
C VAL A 58 -1.12 10.09 11.84
N GLN A 59 0.08 10.62 12.07
CA GLN A 59 0.63 11.69 11.25
C GLN A 59 1.60 11.14 10.22
N GLY A 60 1.32 11.43 8.95
CA GLY A 60 2.25 11.18 7.86
C GLY A 60 3.41 12.18 7.82
N LEU A 61 4.39 11.90 7.00
CA LEU A 61 5.56 12.75 6.83
C LEU A 61 5.25 13.93 5.91
N SER A 62 5.74 15.12 6.27
CA SER A 62 5.70 16.30 5.39
C SER A 62 6.78 16.17 4.31
N ALA A 63 6.56 15.28 3.34
CA ALA A 63 7.49 14.93 2.28
C ALA A 63 6.74 14.46 1.03
N LEU A 64 7.44 14.32 -0.10
CA LEU A 64 6.92 13.59 -1.26
C LEU A 64 6.87 12.09 -0.99
N GLY A 65 5.89 11.41 -1.58
CA GLY A 65 5.80 9.96 -1.56
C GLY A 65 7.05 9.32 -2.18
N SER A 66 7.55 8.29 -1.54
CA SER A 66 8.75 7.56 -2.00
C SER A 66 8.79 6.15 -1.41
N PRO A 67 9.61 5.24 -1.98
CA PRO A 67 9.86 3.94 -1.36
C PRO A 67 10.42 4.05 0.06
N ALA A 68 11.25 5.06 0.33
CA ALA A 68 11.88 5.26 1.64
C ALA A 68 10.87 5.56 2.76
N ASN A 69 9.79 6.28 2.44
CA ASN A 69 8.72 6.58 3.41
C ASN A 69 7.46 5.70 3.22
N GLN A 70 7.51 4.70 2.33
CA GLN A 70 6.36 3.81 2.05
C GLN A 70 5.12 4.53 1.54
N ASN A 71 5.27 5.76 1.02
CA ASN A 71 4.18 6.69 0.72
C ASN A 71 3.38 7.13 1.96
N PHE A 72 4.02 7.18 3.14
CA PHE A 72 3.39 7.66 4.38
C PHE A 72 3.47 9.18 4.46
N ILE A 73 2.66 9.87 3.67
CA ILE A 73 2.65 11.32 3.49
C ILE A 73 1.31 11.96 3.84
N SER A 74 0.26 11.17 4.02
CA SER A 74 -1.07 11.60 4.48
C SER A 74 -1.32 11.18 5.92
N ASN A 75 -2.28 11.83 6.56
CA ASN A 75 -2.77 11.45 7.87
C ASN A 75 -3.93 10.44 7.73
N ALA A 76 -4.17 9.66 8.77
CA ALA A 76 -5.41 8.90 8.91
C ALA A 76 -5.92 9.02 10.34
N GLY A 77 -7.24 8.97 10.50
CA GLY A 77 -7.87 9.01 11.81
C GLY A 77 -8.58 7.71 12.16
N PHE A 78 -8.82 7.48 13.45
CA PHE A 78 -9.75 6.44 13.87
C PHE A 78 -10.50 6.80 15.13
N VAL A 79 -11.72 6.31 15.21
CA VAL A 79 -12.64 6.55 16.33
C VAL A 79 -13.13 5.20 16.85
N VAL A 80 -12.90 4.95 18.13
CA VAL A 80 -13.41 3.77 18.83
C VAL A 80 -14.83 4.08 19.32
N THR A 81 -15.77 3.26 18.89
CA THR A 81 -17.17 3.33 19.29
C THR A 81 -17.51 2.24 20.31
N ALA A 82 -18.76 2.08 20.70
CA ALA A 82 -19.14 1.05 21.67
C ALA A 82 -18.90 -0.39 21.18
N ASN A 83 -18.93 -0.63 19.86
CA ASN A 83 -18.89 -1.99 19.30
C ASN A 83 -17.96 -2.15 18.08
N SER A 84 -17.34 -1.10 17.61
CA SER A 84 -16.49 -1.13 16.43
C SER A 84 -15.53 0.06 16.37
N VAL A 85 -14.70 0.09 15.34
CA VAL A 85 -13.83 1.22 14.98
C VAL A 85 -14.27 1.75 13.64
N VAL A 86 -14.33 3.08 13.53
CA VAL A 86 -14.46 3.82 12.28
C VAL A 86 -13.11 4.45 11.95
N VAL A 87 -12.61 4.20 10.77
CA VAL A 87 -11.36 4.76 10.26
C VAL A 87 -11.67 5.89 9.28
N ILE A 88 -10.87 6.94 9.27
CA ILE A 88 -10.92 8.04 8.32
C ILE A 88 -9.63 8.00 7.51
N ASP A 89 -9.76 7.74 6.21
CA ASP A 89 -8.71 7.50 5.22
C ASP A 89 -7.87 6.23 5.49
N ALA A 90 -7.29 5.69 4.42
CA ALA A 90 -6.66 4.36 4.43
C ALA A 90 -5.14 4.39 4.19
N LEU A 91 -4.56 5.58 4.09
CA LEU A 91 -3.14 5.78 3.78
C LEU A 91 -2.71 5.32 2.37
N GLY A 92 -1.45 5.56 2.05
CA GLY A 92 -0.90 5.51 0.70
C GLY A 92 -0.36 4.15 0.24
N SER A 93 -0.51 3.09 1.02
CA SER A 93 -0.13 1.74 0.59
C SER A 93 -0.80 0.65 1.42
N PRO A 94 -0.93 -0.58 0.88
CA PRO A 94 -1.45 -1.72 1.64
C PRO A 94 -0.63 -2.01 2.91
N ALA A 95 0.68 -1.85 2.87
CA ALA A 95 1.56 -2.04 4.02
C ALA A 95 1.27 -1.02 5.14
N LEU A 96 1.02 0.24 4.79
CA LEU A 96 0.63 1.28 5.76
C LEU A 96 -0.73 1.00 6.38
N ALA A 97 -1.70 0.52 5.60
CA ALA A 97 -3.01 0.12 6.13
C ALA A 97 -2.90 -1.04 7.13
N GLN A 98 -2.05 -2.03 6.86
CA GLN A 98 -1.76 -3.11 7.81
C GLN A 98 -1.15 -2.58 9.10
N ARG A 99 -0.21 -1.63 9.00
CA ARG A 99 0.39 -0.96 10.16
C ARG A 99 -0.63 -0.13 10.94
N LEU A 100 -1.54 0.56 10.26
CA LEU A 100 -2.62 1.30 10.90
C LEU A 100 -3.57 0.36 11.66
N ILE A 101 -3.91 -0.79 11.09
CA ILE A 101 -4.69 -1.82 11.80
C ILE A 101 -3.93 -2.31 13.04
N ALA A 102 -2.63 -2.58 12.92
CA ALA A 102 -1.81 -3.01 14.06
C ALA A 102 -1.73 -1.91 15.14
N GLU A 103 -1.67 -0.64 14.73
CA GLU A 103 -1.70 0.50 15.66
C GLU A 103 -3.05 0.60 16.39
N ILE A 104 -4.17 0.49 15.65
CA ILE A 104 -5.53 0.47 16.23
C ILE A 104 -5.66 -0.65 17.27
N ARG A 105 -5.09 -1.83 17.00
CA ARG A 105 -5.14 -2.98 17.90
C ARG A 105 -4.45 -2.77 19.26
N LYS A 106 -3.57 -1.80 19.38
CA LYS A 106 -2.99 -1.39 20.68
C LYS A 106 -4.00 -0.68 21.57
N HIS A 107 -5.05 -0.11 20.98
CA HIS A 107 -6.07 0.68 21.69
C HIS A 107 -7.37 -0.07 21.93
N THR A 108 -7.72 -1.03 21.05
CA THR A 108 -8.97 -1.80 21.15
C THR A 108 -8.91 -3.10 20.35
N PRO A 109 -9.55 -4.18 20.85
CA PRO A 109 -9.75 -5.41 20.07
C PRO A 109 -10.98 -5.35 19.14
N LEU A 110 -11.79 -4.29 19.17
CA LEU A 110 -13.04 -4.18 18.42
C LEU A 110 -12.81 -4.24 16.89
N PRO A 111 -13.74 -4.81 16.10
CA PRO A 111 -13.62 -4.87 14.65
C PRO A 111 -13.67 -3.47 14.03
N ILE A 112 -12.95 -3.29 12.93
CA ILE A 112 -13.08 -2.10 12.09
C ILE A 112 -14.31 -2.31 11.22
N SER A 113 -15.32 -1.47 11.40
CA SER A 113 -16.59 -1.61 10.69
C SER A 113 -16.71 -0.72 9.46
N HIS A 114 -16.08 0.45 9.48
CA HIS A 114 -16.17 1.43 8.40
C HIS A 114 -14.83 2.10 8.15
N VAL A 115 -14.61 2.46 6.88
CA VAL A 115 -13.62 3.47 6.47
C VAL A 115 -14.38 4.57 5.73
N ILE A 116 -14.26 5.79 6.22
CA ILE A 116 -14.80 6.99 5.54
C ILE A 116 -13.65 7.61 4.79
N VAL A 117 -13.76 7.70 3.47
CA VAL A 117 -12.75 8.27 2.58
C VAL A 117 -13.05 9.75 2.39
N THR A 118 -12.11 10.62 2.73
CA THR A 118 -12.28 12.06 2.55
C THR A 118 -12.24 12.45 1.08
N HIS A 119 -11.32 11.86 0.31
CA HIS A 119 -11.19 12.02 -1.13
C HIS A 119 -10.32 10.90 -1.74
N TYR A 120 -10.29 10.78 -3.06
CA TYR A 120 -9.68 9.63 -3.74
C TYR A 120 -8.26 9.89 -4.28
N HIS A 121 -7.43 10.67 -3.57
CA HIS A 121 -6.01 10.71 -3.86
C HIS A 121 -5.27 9.45 -3.36
N ALA A 122 -4.21 9.09 -4.05
CA ALA A 122 -3.46 7.85 -3.89
C ALA A 122 -3.03 7.57 -2.44
N ASP A 123 -2.58 8.60 -1.74
CA ASP A 123 -2.10 8.52 -0.36
C ASP A 123 -3.22 8.40 0.68
N HIS A 124 -4.49 8.48 0.28
CA HIS A 124 -5.66 8.26 1.12
C HIS A 124 -6.37 6.91 0.84
N ILE A 125 -6.14 6.29 -0.34
CA ILE A 125 -6.97 5.18 -0.80
C ILE A 125 -6.24 3.86 -1.07
N TYR A 126 -4.92 3.85 -1.29
CA TYR A 126 -4.24 2.60 -1.68
C TYR A 126 -4.25 1.52 -0.59
N GLY A 127 -4.53 1.89 0.66
CA GLY A 127 -4.76 0.96 1.75
C GLY A 127 -6.16 0.35 1.82
N LEU A 128 -7.15 0.85 1.08
CA LEU A 128 -8.56 0.46 1.19
C LEU A 128 -8.79 -1.04 1.01
N GLN A 129 -8.06 -1.69 0.12
CA GLN A 129 -8.19 -3.13 -0.10
C GLN A 129 -7.95 -3.97 1.17
N VAL A 130 -7.08 -3.51 2.05
CA VAL A 130 -6.75 -4.20 3.31
C VAL A 130 -7.94 -4.10 4.27
N PHE A 131 -8.51 -2.92 4.42
CA PHE A 131 -9.68 -2.70 5.26
C PHE A 131 -10.92 -3.45 4.73
N LYS A 132 -11.14 -3.42 3.41
CA LYS A 132 -12.24 -4.17 2.78
C LYS A 132 -12.09 -5.67 3.00
N SER A 133 -10.89 -6.20 2.88
CA SER A 133 -10.59 -7.61 3.18
C SER A 133 -10.77 -7.96 4.65
N ALA A 134 -10.62 -6.99 5.56
CA ALA A 134 -10.88 -7.13 6.98
C ALA A 134 -12.38 -6.98 7.35
N GLY A 135 -13.26 -6.80 6.36
CA GLY A 135 -14.71 -6.70 6.53
C GLY A 135 -15.24 -5.29 6.77
N ALA A 136 -14.42 -4.26 6.64
CA ALA A 136 -14.88 -2.88 6.76
C ALA A 136 -15.68 -2.44 5.52
N ARG A 137 -16.76 -1.69 5.73
CA ARG A 137 -17.51 -1.00 4.68
C ARG A 137 -16.80 0.30 4.33
N ILE A 138 -16.68 0.58 3.06
CA ILE A 138 -16.07 1.80 2.54
C ILE A 138 -17.18 2.80 2.23
N VAL A 139 -17.07 4.02 2.77
CA VAL A 139 -18.00 5.13 2.57
C VAL A 139 -17.26 6.27 1.88
N ALA A 140 -17.79 6.78 0.79
CA ALA A 140 -17.19 7.88 0.03
C ALA A 140 -18.25 8.71 -0.69
N HIS A 141 -17.90 9.91 -1.15
CA HIS A 141 -18.78 10.73 -1.97
C HIS A 141 -18.91 10.19 -3.40
N ALA A 142 -20.12 10.24 -3.97
CA ALA A 142 -20.43 9.65 -5.27
C ALA A 142 -19.61 10.25 -6.43
N ARG A 143 -19.19 11.51 -6.34
CA ARG A 143 -18.33 12.14 -7.35
C ARG A 143 -16.95 11.51 -7.50
N ALA A 144 -16.47 10.78 -6.49
CA ALA A 144 -15.22 10.03 -6.60
C ALA A 144 -15.26 8.92 -7.68
N ARG A 145 -16.46 8.48 -8.09
CA ARG A 145 -16.62 7.55 -9.22
C ARG A 145 -16.03 8.09 -10.52
N GLU A 146 -16.13 9.41 -10.74
CA GLU A 146 -15.58 10.05 -11.93
C GLU A 146 -14.07 9.82 -12.04
N TYR A 147 -13.36 9.97 -10.90
CA TYR A 147 -11.92 9.65 -10.84
C TYR A 147 -11.66 8.16 -10.99
N LEU A 148 -12.32 7.31 -10.20
CA LEU A 148 -12.06 5.86 -10.20
C LEU A 148 -12.27 5.20 -11.56
N GLN A 149 -13.23 5.70 -12.36
CA GLN A 149 -13.55 5.19 -13.69
C GLN A 149 -12.69 5.83 -14.79
N SER A 150 -11.85 6.80 -14.44
CA SER A 150 -11.02 7.50 -15.41
C SER A 150 -9.73 6.75 -15.74
N ASP A 151 -9.20 7.03 -16.93
CA ASP A 151 -7.85 6.59 -17.30
C ASP A 151 -6.78 7.17 -16.37
N ASN A 152 -7.01 8.37 -15.82
CA ASN A 152 -6.07 9.01 -14.91
C ASN A 152 -5.84 8.19 -13.64
N ALA A 153 -6.89 7.62 -13.04
CA ALA A 153 -6.76 6.78 -11.86
C ALA A 153 -5.92 5.52 -12.14
N ARG A 154 -6.15 4.88 -13.29
CA ARG A 154 -5.40 3.71 -13.75
C ARG A 154 -3.93 4.05 -14.01
N LEU A 155 -3.69 5.11 -14.79
CA LEU A 155 -2.34 5.57 -15.11
C LEU A 155 -1.56 5.99 -13.85
N ARG A 156 -2.23 6.67 -12.90
CA ARG A 156 -1.60 7.04 -11.63
C ARG A 156 -1.23 5.81 -10.79
N LEU A 157 -2.09 4.80 -10.75
CA LEU A 157 -1.77 3.55 -10.06
C LEU A 157 -0.60 2.81 -10.72
N ASP A 158 -0.56 2.76 -12.05
CA ASP A 158 0.52 2.12 -12.79
C ASP A 158 1.86 2.84 -12.58
N ALA A 159 1.87 4.16 -12.58
CA ALA A 159 3.03 4.97 -12.21
C ALA A 159 3.46 4.70 -10.76
N SER A 160 2.51 4.68 -9.83
CA SER A 160 2.77 4.41 -8.40
C SER A 160 3.38 3.04 -8.17
N ARG A 161 3.01 2.03 -8.94
CA ARG A 161 3.62 0.68 -8.88
C ARG A 161 5.11 0.68 -9.23
N GLN A 162 5.54 1.62 -10.06
CA GLN A 162 6.97 1.79 -10.41
C GLN A 162 7.70 2.69 -9.40
N GLU A 163 7.07 3.82 -9.04
CA GLU A 163 7.67 4.84 -8.19
C GLU A 163 7.76 4.43 -6.71
N LEU A 164 6.82 3.63 -6.24
CA LEU A 164 6.64 3.30 -4.82
C LEU A 164 6.89 1.82 -4.50
N ALA A 165 7.43 1.05 -5.46
CA ALA A 165 7.79 -0.34 -5.20
C ALA A 165 8.74 -0.46 -4.00
N PRO A 166 8.61 -1.50 -3.17
CA PRO A 166 7.67 -2.63 -3.25
C PRO A 166 6.33 -2.38 -2.54
N TRP A 167 6.06 -1.20 -2.03
CA TRP A 167 4.91 -0.89 -1.17
C TRP A 167 3.59 -0.73 -1.90
N VAL A 168 3.66 -0.25 -3.14
CA VAL A 168 2.59 -0.28 -4.14
C VAL A 168 3.08 -1.19 -5.26
N ASP A 169 2.36 -2.26 -5.53
CA ASP A 169 2.77 -3.35 -6.41
C ASP A 169 1.66 -3.79 -7.36
N ALA A 170 1.90 -4.89 -8.10
CA ALA A 170 0.92 -5.44 -9.03
C ALA A 170 -0.39 -5.91 -8.36
N GLN A 171 -0.39 -6.15 -7.05
CA GLN A 171 -1.57 -6.58 -6.30
C GLN A 171 -2.34 -5.38 -5.71
N THR A 172 -1.73 -4.20 -5.69
CA THR A 172 -2.40 -2.98 -5.26
C THR A 172 -3.47 -2.60 -6.28
N ARG A 173 -4.69 -2.34 -5.81
CA ARG A 173 -5.85 -2.03 -6.65
C ARG A 173 -6.66 -0.87 -6.10
N LEU A 174 -7.33 -0.17 -6.99
CA LEU A 174 -8.38 0.77 -6.64
C LEU A 174 -9.59 0.01 -6.08
N VAL A 175 -10.26 0.58 -5.10
CA VAL A 175 -11.38 -0.04 -4.40
C VAL A 175 -12.59 0.87 -4.45
N ASP A 176 -13.69 0.35 -4.97
CA ASP A 176 -14.99 1.03 -4.93
C ASP A 176 -15.54 1.09 -3.50
N ALA A 177 -16.21 2.21 -3.18
CA ALA A 177 -16.97 2.30 -1.96
C ALA A 177 -18.18 1.38 -1.97
N ASP A 178 -18.58 0.93 -0.78
CA ASP A 178 -19.81 0.16 -0.57
C ASP A 178 -21.02 1.09 -0.43
N ASP A 179 -20.80 2.30 0.13
CA ASP A 179 -21.78 3.35 0.27
C ASP A 179 -21.29 4.63 -0.42
N TRP A 180 -21.97 5.00 -1.50
CA TRP A 180 -21.73 6.22 -2.22
C TRP A 180 -22.69 7.31 -1.76
N LEU A 181 -22.15 8.36 -1.15
CA LEU A 181 -22.93 9.49 -0.65
C LEU A 181 -23.15 10.52 -1.76
N GLU A 182 -24.39 10.89 -2.03
CA GLU A 182 -24.75 11.93 -3.00
C GLU A 182 -24.97 13.31 -2.34
N SER A 183 -24.99 13.33 -1.00
CA SER A 183 -25.20 14.52 -0.18
C SER A 183 -24.66 14.30 1.22
N ASP A 184 -24.72 15.35 2.03
CA ASP A 184 -24.40 15.27 3.46
C ASP A 184 -25.13 14.12 4.12
N ARG A 185 -24.43 13.43 5.03
CA ARG A 185 -24.96 12.26 5.72
C ARG A 185 -24.59 12.29 7.20
N VAL A 186 -25.54 11.96 8.05
CA VAL A 186 -25.27 11.65 9.44
C VAL A 186 -25.29 10.13 9.62
N LEU A 187 -24.17 9.57 10.12
CA LEU A 187 -24.11 8.18 10.54
C LEU A 187 -23.98 8.12 12.06
N THR A 188 -24.71 7.17 12.66
CA THR A 188 -24.53 6.84 14.08
C THR A 188 -24.02 5.41 14.17
N ILE A 189 -22.77 5.24 14.61
CA ILE A 189 -22.11 3.95 14.68
C ILE A 189 -21.67 3.72 16.12
N GLY A 190 -22.17 2.65 16.76
CA GLY A 190 -21.87 2.34 18.15
C GLY A 190 -22.07 3.52 19.11
N GLY A 191 -23.14 4.29 18.91
CA GLY A 191 -23.50 5.44 19.73
C GLY A 191 -22.71 6.73 19.45
N VAL A 192 -21.78 6.72 18.48
CA VAL A 192 -21.04 7.90 18.08
C VAL A 192 -21.64 8.48 16.80
N ARG A 193 -21.91 9.79 16.83
CA ARG A 193 -22.41 10.54 15.68
C ARG A 193 -21.26 11.05 14.81
N PHE A 194 -21.34 10.78 13.51
CA PHE A 194 -20.46 11.24 12.45
C PHE A 194 -21.27 12.09 11.47
N ASP A 195 -21.07 13.40 11.46
CA ASP A 195 -21.63 14.30 10.47
C ASP A 195 -20.68 14.35 9.29
N ILE A 196 -21.02 13.70 8.21
CA ILE A 196 -20.22 13.64 6.99
C ILE A 196 -20.79 14.70 6.04
N ARG A 197 -19.94 15.65 5.63
CA ARG A 197 -20.36 16.77 4.79
C ARG A 197 -19.52 16.84 3.53
N HIS A 198 -20.19 17.01 2.40
CA HIS A 198 -19.54 17.34 1.14
C HIS A 198 -19.23 18.83 1.11
N VAL A 199 -17.97 19.14 0.87
CA VAL A 199 -17.44 20.51 0.86
C VAL A 199 -16.71 20.81 -0.47
N GLY A 200 -16.70 19.85 -1.40
CA GLY A 200 -16.15 20.02 -2.73
C GLY A 200 -17.09 20.82 -3.65
N PRO A 201 -16.55 21.29 -4.81
CA PRO A 201 -15.17 21.16 -5.21
C PRO A 201 -14.25 22.10 -4.43
N SER A 202 -13.19 21.56 -3.85
CA SER A 202 -12.16 22.32 -3.15
C SER A 202 -10.77 21.78 -3.52
N HIS A 203 -10.18 20.84 -2.73
CA HIS A 203 -8.96 20.14 -3.11
C HIS A 203 -9.26 19.12 -4.22
N THR A 204 -10.40 18.42 -4.11
CA THR A 204 -10.97 17.55 -5.15
C THR A 204 -12.46 17.85 -5.33
N PRO A 205 -13.09 17.35 -6.42
CA PRO A 205 -14.54 17.49 -6.60
C PRO A 205 -15.39 16.81 -5.53
N GLU A 206 -14.86 15.76 -4.87
CA GLU A 206 -15.56 14.87 -3.96
C GLU A 206 -15.23 15.08 -2.48
N ASP A 207 -14.49 16.12 -2.12
CA ASP A 207 -14.03 16.33 -0.75
C ASP A 207 -15.12 16.20 0.30
N LEU A 208 -14.88 15.31 1.26
CA LEU A 208 -15.68 15.13 2.46
C LEU A 208 -14.91 15.59 3.70
N VAL A 209 -15.63 16.17 4.64
CA VAL A 209 -15.15 16.32 6.01
C VAL A 209 -16.00 15.49 6.94
N VAL A 210 -15.39 15.00 8.03
CA VAL A 210 -16.08 14.19 9.05
C VAL A 210 -16.03 14.94 10.36
N PHE A 211 -17.17 15.43 10.81
CA PHE A 211 -17.31 16.16 12.07
C PHE A 211 -17.95 15.29 13.15
N LEU A 212 -17.33 15.24 14.31
CA LEU A 212 -17.86 14.59 15.51
C LEU A 212 -18.30 15.68 16.50
N PRO A 213 -19.60 16.05 16.51
CA PRO A 213 -20.09 17.20 17.29
C PRO A 213 -19.86 17.04 18.78
N ASP A 214 -20.09 15.86 19.33
CA ASP A 214 -19.94 15.57 20.76
C ASP A 214 -18.48 15.67 21.24
N ARG A 215 -17.51 15.61 20.31
CA ARG A 215 -16.07 15.72 20.57
C ARG A 215 -15.48 17.02 20.10
N ARG A 216 -16.24 17.85 19.38
CA ARG A 216 -15.80 19.06 18.69
C ARG A 216 -14.55 18.79 17.84
N LEU A 217 -14.53 17.63 17.16
CA LEU A 217 -13.43 17.15 16.36
C LEU A 217 -13.83 17.10 14.89
N LEU A 218 -12.97 17.64 14.03
CA LEU A 218 -13.13 17.61 12.57
C LEU A 218 -11.94 16.89 11.95
N PHE A 219 -12.21 15.87 11.13
CA PHE A 219 -11.26 15.33 10.19
C PHE A 219 -11.53 16.00 8.85
N ALA A 220 -10.55 16.80 8.38
CA ALA A 220 -10.72 17.72 7.27
C ALA A 220 -10.11 17.23 5.95
N GLY A 221 -9.49 16.05 5.92
CA GLY A 221 -8.73 15.59 4.75
C GLY A 221 -7.67 16.62 4.35
N ASP A 222 -7.51 16.83 3.06
CA ASP A 222 -6.51 17.73 2.49
C ASP A 222 -7.03 19.17 2.25
N LEU A 223 -8.00 19.59 3.07
CA LEU A 223 -8.48 20.98 3.07
C LEU A 223 -7.69 21.89 4.00
N VAL A 224 -7.00 21.31 5.00
CA VAL A 224 -6.23 22.06 5.99
C VAL A 224 -4.81 21.51 6.04
N PHE A 225 -3.85 22.32 5.66
CA PHE A 225 -2.43 22.01 5.71
C PHE A 225 -1.75 22.78 6.84
N ARG A 226 -0.85 22.10 7.55
CA ARG A 226 -0.02 22.72 8.58
C ARG A 226 1.43 22.32 8.34
N GLY A 227 2.30 23.34 8.24
CA GLY A 227 3.74 23.13 8.10
C GLY A 227 4.22 22.78 6.69
N ARG A 228 3.31 22.73 5.72
CA ARG A 228 3.63 22.59 4.28
C ARG A 228 2.59 23.32 3.42
N ILE A 229 2.97 23.62 2.19
CA ILE A 229 2.06 24.12 1.16
C ILE A 229 1.41 22.90 0.46
N PRO A 230 0.10 22.92 0.18
CA PRO A 230 -0.53 21.87 -0.60
C PRO A 230 0.08 21.81 -2.02
N PHE A 231 0.12 20.61 -2.59
CA PHE A 231 0.36 20.47 -4.00
C PHE A 231 -0.94 20.81 -4.74
N VAL A 232 -0.85 21.73 -5.71
CA VAL A 232 -1.95 22.19 -6.57
C VAL A 232 -1.73 21.65 -7.97
#